data_e8ade246785a38b2c737ee025a1a7e25
#
_entry.id   e8ade246785a38b2c737ee025a1a7e25
#
_cell.length_a   1.000
_cell.length_b   1.000
_cell.length_c   1.000
_cell.angle_alpha   90.00
_cell.angle_beta   90.00
_cell.angle_gamma   90.00
#
_symmetry.space_group_name_H-M   'P 1'
#
loop_
_entity.id
_entity.type
_entity.pdbx_description
1 polymer ?
#
loop_
_entity_poly.entity_id
_entity_poly.type
_entity_poly.pdbx_seq_one_letter_code
_entity_poly.pdbx_strand_id
1 'polypeptide(L)'
;MKKQVLSLLLAGALTLGLFGCSAQTPEESGVPQSAPAQTEGTDSAGVVEELKIGICKEVTPRTLASESGSFGRMNYNAFCAGTWLVRDENNEMQPNLMTSWEILDKGSTIRATFATDQGITWHDGEPFTIDDVIFTVDLMNNKLKSGYLSKITGVEKVDDTTVDFQVADGAAYFTLGNSAVFVRMYPKHIWEGIEDPSGYTGEDAVIGCGPYKLVQVDEEAQTMHYEAVGETYMGRALTVRS
;
A
#
# COMPACT_ATOMS: atom_id res chain seq x y z
N MET A 1 40.15 7.52 44.93
CA MET A 1 41.31 8.19 44.30
C MET A 1 40.79 8.96 43.08
N LYS A 2 40.91 10.24 43.22
CA LYS A 2 40.63 11.35 42.31
C LYS A 2 41.46 11.26 41.03
N LYS A 3 40.94 11.69 39.91
CA LYS A 3 41.53 12.55 38.89
C LYS A 3 40.41 13.00 37.93
N GLN A 4 40.09 14.10 38.01
CA GLN A 4 39.85 15.40 37.42
C GLN A 4 40.67 15.72 36.15
N VAL A 5 40.00 16.59 35.31
CA VAL A 5 40.53 17.65 34.44
C VAL A 5 40.77 17.18 32.99
N LEU A 6 40.27 17.86 31.93
CA LEU A 6 40.42 19.27 31.61
C LEU A 6 39.53 19.67 30.43
N SER A 7 38.81 20.78 30.57
CA SER A 7 38.16 21.57 29.53
C SER A 7 39.18 22.22 28.62
N LEU A 8 38.91 22.35 27.31
CA LEU A 8 39.50 23.41 26.49
C LEU A 8 38.45 23.98 25.53
N LEU A 9 38.04 25.20 25.85
CA LEU A 9 37.37 26.14 24.97
C LEU A 9 38.42 26.70 23.98
N LEU A 10 38.04 26.80 22.70
CA LEU A 10 38.70 27.74 21.80
C LEU A 10 37.63 28.40 20.92
N ALA A 11 37.37 29.64 21.24
CA ALA A 11 36.68 30.61 20.43
C ALA A 11 37.66 31.24 19.43
N GLY A 12 37.25 31.49 18.21
CA GLY A 12 38.01 32.24 17.23
C GLY A 12 37.11 32.82 16.15
N ALA A 13 37.06 34.13 16.15
CA ALA A 13 36.15 35.00 15.41
C ALA A 13 36.55 35.27 13.96
N LEU A 14 35.56 35.68 13.20
CA LEU A 14 35.51 36.64 12.08
C LEU A 14 36.69 36.80 11.12
N THR A 15 36.37 36.76 9.80
CA THR A 15 36.59 37.95 8.95
C THR A 15 35.73 37.89 7.69
N LEU A 16 35.05 39.01 7.40
CA LEU A 16 34.45 39.37 6.13
C LEU A 16 35.51 39.52 5.04
N GLY A 17 35.22 39.12 3.84
CA GLY A 17 35.95 39.46 2.65
C GLY A 17 35.06 39.56 1.43
N LEU A 18 34.56 40.77 1.18
CA LEU A 18 33.98 41.19 -0.10
C LEU A 18 35.11 41.45 -1.09
N PHE A 19 35.10 40.81 -2.23
CA PHE A 19 35.67 41.34 -3.46
C PHE A 19 34.92 40.73 -4.68
N GLY A 20 34.28 41.60 -5.42
CA GLY A 20 33.75 41.32 -6.74
C GLY A 20 34.83 41.58 -7.80
N CYS A 21 34.62 40.96 -8.95
CA CYS A 21 34.92 41.43 -10.32
C CYS A 21 34.63 40.23 -11.26
N SER A 22 33.61 40.30 -12.04
CA SER A 22 33.49 40.78 -13.41
C SER A 22 34.14 39.90 -14.48
N ALA A 23 33.21 39.40 -15.36
CA ALA A 23 33.32 39.15 -16.80
C ALA A 23 34.12 37.95 -17.32
N GLN A 24 33.45 37.00 -17.91
CA GLN A 24 33.32 36.80 -19.36
C GLN A 24 32.52 35.54 -19.68
N THR A 25 31.49 35.69 -20.51
CA THR A 25 30.79 34.65 -21.24
C THR A 25 31.69 33.97 -22.25
N PRO A 26 31.40 32.69 -22.56
CA PRO A 26 30.92 32.39 -23.92
C PRO A 26 29.60 31.61 -23.91
N GLU A 27 28.87 31.89 -24.97
CA GLU A 27 27.62 31.30 -25.41
C GLU A 27 27.72 29.79 -25.61
N GLU A 28 26.63 29.13 -25.39
CA GLU A 28 25.84 28.27 -26.27
C GLU A 28 25.41 26.97 -25.62
N SER A 29 24.21 26.78 -25.55
CA SER A 29 23.20 25.89 -26.09
C SER A 29 22.09 25.68 -25.07
N GLY A 30 21.00 26.34 -25.34
CA GLY A 30 19.77 26.28 -24.55
C GLY A 30 19.08 24.93 -24.73
N VAL A 31 18.91 24.25 -23.61
CA VAL A 31 17.81 23.31 -23.42
C VAL A 31 16.75 24.07 -22.60
N PRO A 32 15.52 24.18 -23.05
CA PRO A 32 14.50 24.83 -22.25
C PRO A 32 14.19 23.97 -21.05
N GLN A 33 14.62 24.43 -19.90
CA GLN A 33 14.23 23.90 -18.61
C GLN A 33 12.81 24.42 -18.36
N SER A 34 11.81 23.61 -18.66
CA SER A 34 10.44 23.88 -18.26
C SER A 34 10.38 23.86 -16.74
N ALA A 35 10.15 25.04 -16.17
CA ALA A 35 9.81 25.20 -14.78
C ALA A 35 8.56 24.37 -14.46
N PRO A 36 8.49 23.73 -13.26
CA PRO A 36 7.25 23.11 -12.83
C PRO A 36 6.16 24.18 -12.73
N ALA A 37 5.06 23.95 -13.42
CA ALA A 37 3.87 24.77 -13.29
C ALA A 37 3.42 24.71 -11.81
N GLN A 38 3.48 25.84 -11.14
CA GLN A 38 2.82 26.01 -9.85
C GLN A 38 1.31 26.00 -10.11
N THR A 39 0.67 24.90 -9.77
CA THR A 39 -0.78 24.84 -9.69
C THR A 39 -1.17 25.60 -8.43
N GLU A 40 -1.71 26.80 -8.59
CA GLU A 40 -2.38 27.53 -7.51
C GLU A 40 -3.57 26.69 -7.04
N GLY A 41 -3.54 26.29 -5.76
CA GLY A 41 -4.60 25.55 -5.13
C GLY A 41 -5.87 26.41 -5.01
N THR A 42 -6.90 26.01 -5.72
CA THR A 42 -8.27 26.39 -5.40
C THR A 42 -8.91 25.25 -4.63
N ASP A 43 -9.37 25.56 -3.44
CA ASP A 43 -10.14 24.70 -2.51
C ASP A 43 -11.50 24.32 -3.11
N SER A 44 -11.48 23.42 -4.03
CA SER A 44 -12.52 22.42 -4.30
C SER A 44 -11.76 21.23 -4.87
N ALA A 45 -11.77 20.10 -4.15
CA ALA A 45 -11.23 18.86 -4.66
C ALA A 45 -12.01 18.49 -5.92
N GLY A 46 -11.61 19.04 -7.06
CA GLY A 46 -12.18 18.74 -8.35
C GLY A 46 -11.94 17.29 -8.67
N VAL A 47 -12.92 16.65 -9.27
CA VAL A 47 -12.76 15.31 -9.84
C VAL A 47 -11.74 15.39 -10.96
N VAL A 48 -10.72 14.53 -10.93
CA VAL A 48 -9.75 14.34 -12.00
C VAL A 48 -10.25 13.18 -12.85
N GLU A 49 -10.56 13.43 -14.11
CA GLU A 49 -11.11 12.40 -15.01
C GLU A 49 -10.08 11.33 -15.31
N GLU A 50 -8.84 11.70 -15.56
CA GLU A 50 -7.75 10.78 -15.86
C GLU A 50 -6.46 11.25 -15.20
N LEU A 51 -5.77 10.33 -14.48
CA LEU A 51 -4.44 10.54 -13.92
C LEU A 51 -3.44 9.57 -14.55
N LYS A 52 -2.43 10.08 -15.24
CA LYS A 52 -1.36 9.28 -15.85
C LYS A 52 -0.16 9.18 -14.92
N ILE A 53 0.17 7.96 -14.52
CA ILE A 53 1.31 7.66 -13.65
C ILE A 53 2.36 6.91 -14.45
N GLY A 54 3.52 7.54 -14.66
CA GLY A 54 4.67 6.89 -15.28
C GLY A 54 5.38 5.97 -14.28
N ILE A 55 5.67 4.74 -14.69
CA ILE A 55 6.42 3.76 -13.90
C ILE A 55 7.67 3.32 -14.66
N CYS A 56 8.76 3.08 -13.92
CA CYS A 56 10.04 2.68 -14.51
C CYS A 56 10.18 1.15 -14.59
N LYS A 57 9.10 0.44 -14.94
CA LYS A 57 9.12 -1.01 -15.02
C LYS A 57 8.19 -1.52 -16.09
N GLU A 58 8.59 -2.63 -16.72
CA GLU A 58 7.80 -3.38 -17.68
C GLU A 58 6.48 -3.89 -17.07
N VAL A 59 5.42 -3.79 -17.85
CA VAL A 59 4.12 -4.39 -17.52
C VAL A 59 4.24 -5.90 -17.68
N THR A 60 4.08 -6.62 -16.59
CA THR A 60 4.22 -8.09 -16.54
C THR A 60 2.86 -8.77 -16.32
N PRO A 61 2.76 -10.10 -16.44
CA PRO A 61 1.51 -10.83 -16.23
C PRO A 61 0.76 -10.45 -14.96
N ARG A 62 -0.54 -10.46 -15.03
CA ARG A 62 -1.50 -9.95 -14.05
C ARG A 62 -1.82 -11.00 -13.01
N THR A 63 -1.55 -10.73 -11.77
CA THR A 63 -2.05 -11.55 -10.67
C THR A 63 -1.88 -10.83 -9.34
N LEU A 64 -2.83 -10.97 -8.44
CA LEU A 64 -2.70 -10.49 -7.06
C LEU A 64 -1.53 -11.18 -6.33
N ALA A 65 -1.20 -12.38 -6.71
CA ALA A 65 -0.15 -13.18 -6.10
C ALA A 65 1.27 -12.89 -6.60
N SER A 66 1.43 -12.00 -7.58
CA SER A 66 2.77 -11.68 -8.11
C SER A 66 3.69 -11.12 -7.02
N GLU A 67 4.69 -11.90 -6.66
CA GLU A 67 5.73 -11.56 -5.68
C GLU A 67 6.96 -10.88 -6.33
N SER A 68 6.96 -10.69 -7.64
CA SER A 68 8.11 -10.18 -8.38
C SER A 68 8.45 -8.74 -8.03
N GLY A 69 9.23 -8.58 -6.97
CA GLY A 69 9.89 -7.36 -6.53
C GLY A 69 8.97 -6.28 -5.93
N SER A 70 9.55 -5.36 -5.16
CA SER A 70 8.82 -4.30 -4.48
C SER A 70 8.02 -3.38 -5.42
N PHE A 71 8.51 -3.20 -6.65
CA PHE A 71 7.84 -2.39 -7.67
C PHE A 71 6.70 -3.13 -8.39
N GLY A 72 6.79 -4.43 -8.62
CA GLY A 72 5.70 -5.21 -9.23
C GLY A 72 4.43 -5.17 -8.40
N ARG A 73 4.57 -5.24 -7.08
CA ARG A 73 3.45 -5.12 -6.13
C ARG A 73 2.77 -3.76 -6.17
N MET A 74 3.52 -2.68 -6.35
CA MET A 74 2.94 -1.33 -6.43
C MET A 74 2.13 -1.12 -7.71
N ASN A 75 2.52 -1.75 -8.81
CA ASN A 75 1.94 -1.45 -10.11
C ASN A 75 0.56 -2.08 -10.34
N TYR A 76 0.38 -3.33 -9.90
CA TYR A 76 -0.88 -4.06 -10.18
C TYR A 76 -1.85 -4.05 -9.03
N ASN A 77 -1.32 -4.08 -7.83
CA ASN A 77 -2.12 -4.43 -6.67
C ASN A 77 -2.42 -3.23 -5.77
N ALA A 78 -1.68 -2.13 -5.92
CA ALA A 78 -1.87 -0.96 -5.07
C ALA A 78 -3.26 -0.33 -5.23
N PHE A 79 -3.82 -0.37 -6.44
CA PHE A 79 -5.10 0.26 -6.74
C PHE A 79 -6.29 -0.70 -6.63
N CYS A 80 -6.11 -1.97 -7.02
CA CYS A 80 -7.22 -2.92 -7.08
C CYS A 80 -7.30 -3.86 -5.85
N ALA A 81 -6.22 -4.09 -5.12
CA ALA A 81 -6.29 -4.93 -3.95
C ALA A 81 -6.78 -4.15 -2.72
N GLY A 82 -7.75 -4.69 -2.03
CA GLY A 82 -8.06 -4.26 -0.67
C GLY A 82 -6.93 -4.62 0.28
N THR A 83 -6.54 -3.71 1.17
CA THR A 83 -5.56 -3.94 2.23
C THR A 83 -6.20 -3.84 3.61
N TRP A 84 -5.59 -4.45 4.62
CA TRP A 84 -6.11 -4.37 5.97
C TRP A 84 -6.07 -2.95 6.50
N LEU A 85 -4.92 -2.32 6.42
CA LEU A 85 -4.69 -0.95 6.88
C LEU A 85 -4.03 -0.14 5.75
N VAL A 86 -4.08 1.17 5.87
CA VAL A 86 -3.36 2.10 4.98
C VAL A 86 -2.50 3.05 5.82
N ARG A 87 -1.58 3.76 5.19
CA ARG A 87 -0.85 4.85 5.82
C ARG A 87 -1.35 6.17 5.27
N ASP A 88 -1.52 7.13 6.14
CA ASP A 88 -1.84 8.51 5.74
C ASP A 88 -0.59 9.29 5.32
N GLU A 89 -0.77 10.56 5.02
CA GLU A 89 0.29 11.50 4.62
C GLU A 89 1.36 11.72 5.70
N ASN A 90 1.02 11.49 6.97
CA ASN A 90 1.93 11.57 8.10
C ASN A 90 2.61 10.22 8.40
N ASN A 91 2.38 9.20 7.53
CA ASN A 91 2.83 7.84 7.72
C ASN A 91 2.21 7.13 8.94
N GLU A 92 1.07 7.62 9.43
CA GLU A 92 0.30 7.00 10.50
C GLU A 92 -0.64 5.93 9.96
N MET A 93 -0.82 4.88 10.77
CA MET A 93 -1.68 3.75 10.40
C MET A 93 -3.14 4.13 10.52
N GLN A 94 -3.88 3.96 9.46
CA GLN A 94 -5.31 4.23 9.37
C GLN A 94 -6.09 2.96 9.06
N PRO A 95 -7.29 2.81 9.62
CA PRO A 95 -8.22 1.75 9.24
C PRO A 95 -8.48 1.73 7.73
N ASN A 96 -8.64 0.51 7.19
CA ASN A 96 -9.14 0.27 5.85
C ASN A 96 -10.11 -0.91 5.91
N LEU A 97 -9.89 -2.03 5.22
CA LEU A 97 -10.77 -3.20 5.36
C LEU A 97 -10.82 -3.73 6.80
N MET A 98 -9.73 -3.65 7.55
CA MET A 98 -9.73 -3.78 9.01
C MET A 98 -10.14 -2.43 9.61
N THR A 99 -11.34 -2.36 10.16
CA THR A 99 -11.96 -1.12 10.67
C THR A 99 -11.55 -0.81 12.10
N SER A 100 -11.27 -1.85 12.89
CA SER A 100 -10.76 -1.71 14.26
C SER A 100 -10.00 -2.95 14.69
N TRP A 101 -9.17 -2.79 15.73
CA TRP A 101 -8.45 -3.91 16.34
C TRP A 101 -8.17 -3.68 17.82
N GLU A 102 -8.01 -4.77 18.55
CA GLU A 102 -7.61 -4.79 19.94
C GLU A 102 -6.51 -5.84 20.16
N ILE A 103 -5.50 -5.50 20.94
CA ILE A 103 -4.43 -6.43 21.30
C ILE A 103 -4.76 -7.04 22.65
N LEU A 104 -4.97 -8.35 22.67
CA LEU A 104 -5.33 -9.14 23.83
C LEU A 104 -4.15 -10.02 24.29
N ASP A 105 -4.30 -10.61 25.48
CA ASP A 105 -3.41 -11.64 26.01
C ASP A 105 -1.92 -11.25 25.96
N LYS A 106 -1.62 -10.00 26.33
CA LYS A 106 -0.25 -9.46 26.34
C LYS A 106 0.46 -9.50 24.98
N GLY A 107 -0.30 -9.40 23.89
CA GLY A 107 0.22 -9.35 22.53
C GLY A 107 0.24 -10.69 21.79
N SER A 108 -0.38 -11.73 22.35
CA SER A 108 -0.49 -13.03 21.70
C SER A 108 -1.77 -13.19 20.88
N THR A 109 -2.71 -12.25 20.99
CA THR A 109 -3.94 -12.26 20.20
C THR A 109 -4.23 -10.85 19.65
N ILE A 110 -4.61 -10.77 18.38
CA ILE A 110 -5.18 -9.57 17.77
C ILE A 110 -6.63 -9.89 17.46
N ARG A 111 -7.56 -9.25 18.16
CA ARG A 111 -8.96 -9.23 17.75
C ARG A 111 -9.17 -8.13 16.74
N ALA A 112 -9.64 -8.46 15.54
CA ALA A 112 -9.79 -7.52 14.46
C ALA A 112 -11.20 -7.57 13.87
N THR A 113 -11.78 -6.39 13.64
CA THR A 113 -13.08 -6.22 12.97
C THR A 113 -12.84 -5.75 11.55
N PHE A 114 -13.56 -6.35 10.60
CA PHE A 114 -13.47 -6.06 9.18
C PHE A 114 -14.79 -5.49 8.64
N ALA A 115 -14.71 -4.74 7.54
CA ALA A 115 -15.82 -4.03 6.88
C ALA A 115 -16.76 -4.96 6.09
N THR A 116 -16.99 -6.18 6.54
CA THR A 116 -17.78 -7.20 5.82
C THR A 116 -19.28 -6.91 5.84
N ASP A 117 -19.75 -6.02 6.71
CA ASP A 117 -21.13 -5.54 6.82
C ASP A 117 -21.37 -4.18 6.13
N GLN A 118 -20.35 -3.61 5.47
CA GLN A 118 -20.42 -2.29 4.84
C GLN A 118 -20.75 -2.33 3.34
N GLY A 119 -21.21 -3.47 2.82
CA GLY A 119 -21.60 -3.62 1.42
C GLY A 119 -20.44 -3.58 0.43
N ILE A 120 -19.20 -3.88 0.90
CA ILE A 120 -18.05 -4.01 0.02
C ILE A 120 -18.19 -5.28 -0.81
N THR A 121 -17.92 -5.15 -2.11
CA THR A 121 -17.89 -6.27 -3.04
C THR A 121 -16.52 -6.42 -3.67
N TRP A 122 -16.22 -7.62 -4.12
CA TRP A 122 -15.17 -7.87 -5.09
C TRP A 122 -15.51 -7.21 -6.44
N HIS A 123 -14.54 -7.00 -7.30
CA HIS A 123 -14.74 -6.33 -8.60
C HIS A 123 -15.59 -7.13 -9.59
N ASP A 124 -15.91 -8.38 -9.30
CA ASP A 124 -16.85 -9.25 -10.02
C ASP A 124 -18.27 -9.20 -9.45
N GLY A 125 -18.47 -8.51 -8.32
CA GLY A 125 -19.76 -8.30 -7.68
C GLY A 125 -20.05 -9.22 -6.50
N GLU A 126 -19.23 -10.26 -6.26
CA GLU A 126 -19.38 -11.11 -5.07
C GLU A 126 -19.12 -10.33 -3.79
N PRO A 127 -19.82 -10.62 -2.68
CA PRO A 127 -19.63 -9.90 -1.43
C PRO A 127 -18.28 -10.22 -0.78
N PHE A 128 -17.63 -9.20 -0.20
CA PHE A 128 -16.48 -9.38 0.67
C PHE A 128 -16.94 -9.89 2.05
N THR A 129 -16.39 -11.00 2.50
CA THR A 129 -16.81 -11.69 3.71
C THR A 129 -15.66 -11.97 4.67
N ILE A 130 -15.99 -12.33 5.92
CA ILE A 130 -14.98 -12.73 6.91
C ILE A 130 -14.26 -14.03 6.51
N ASP A 131 -14.90 -14.88 5.72
CA ASP A 131 -14.29 -16.12 5.21
C ASP A 131 -13.17 -15.83 4.22
N ASP A 132 -13.23 -14.70 3.48
CA ASP A 132 -12.12 -14.23 2.62
C ASP A 132 -10.91 -13.78 3.45
N VAL A 133 -11.16 -13.17 4.62
CA VAL A 133 -10.09 -12.79 5.55
C VAL A 133 -9.35 -14.02 6.06
N ILE A 134 -10.10 -15.02 6.53
CA ILE A 134 -9.54 -16.29 7.05
C ILE A 134 -8.77 -17.01 5.94
N PHE A 135 -9.38 -17.10 4.76
CA PHE A 135 -8.78 -17.71 3.58
C PHE A 135 -7.49 -17.01 3.16
N THR A 136 -7.47 -15.66 3.17
CA THR A 136 -6.29 -14.86 2.83
C THR A 136 -5.11 -15.21 3.73
N VAL A 137 -5.31 -15.36 5.04
CA VAL A 137 -4.25 -15.72 5.98
C VAL A 137 -3.70 -17.11 5.67
N ASP A 138 -4.57 -18.09 5.42
CA ASP A 138 -4.17 -19.44 5.06
C ASP A 138 -3.38 -19.46 3.74
N LEU A 139 -3.91 -18.81 2.70
CA LEU A 139 -3.27 -18.72 1.39
C LEU A 139 -1.87 -18.10 1.49
N MET A 140 -1.76 -16.95 2.17
CA MET A 140 -0.49 -16.22 2.30
C MET A 140 0.55 -17.00 3.10
N ASN A 141 0.16 -17.67 4.18
CA ASN A 141 1.09 -18.40 5.03
C ASN A 141 1.48 -19.76 4.45
N ASN A 142 0.51 -20.53 3.94
CA ASN A 142 0.71 -21.94 3.62
C ASN A 142 1.02 -22.18 2.14
N LYS A 143 0.45 -21.40 1.22
CA LYS A 143 0.67 -21.58 -0.21
C LYS A 143 1.64 -20.54 -0.79
N LEU A 144 1.41 -19.24 -0.59
CA LEU A 144 2.26 -18.19 -1.11
C LEU A 144 3.54 -17.97 -0.29
N LYS A 145 3.54 -18.35 0.98
CA LYS A 145 4.68 -18.20 1.92
C LYS A 145 5.24 -16.77 1.93
N SER A 146 4.34 -15.80 1.91
CA SER A 146 4.68 -14.38 1.68
C SER A 146 5.48 -13.73 2.80
N GLY A 147 5.53 -14.33 3.97
CA GLY A 147 6.24 -13.82 5.15
C GLY A 147 5.53 -12.70 5.92
N TYR A 148 4.63 -11.94 5.30
CA TYR A 148 3.94 -10.82 5.96
C TYR A 148 3.08 -11.26 7.15
N LEU A 149 2.41 -12.38 7.04
CA LEU A 149 1.55 -12.94 8.08
C LEU A 149 2.18 -14.12 8.83
N SER A 150 3.48 -14.35 8.65
CA SER A 150 4.20 -15.50 9.22
C SER A 150 4.17 -15.57 10.76
N LYS A 151 3.84 -14.47 11.42
CA LYS A 151 3.65 -14.44 12.89
C LYS A 151 2.24 -14.81 13.31
N ILE A 152 1.27 -14.85 12.42
CA ILE A 152 -0.07 -15.37 12.69
C ILE A 152 -0.02 -16.89 12.63
N THR A 153 -0.28 -17.53 13.76
CA THR A 153 -0.20 -18.98 13.93
C THR A 153 -1.56 -19.67 13.92
N GLY A 154 -2.63 -18.88 14.05
CA GLY A 154 -4.00 -19.36 14.00
C GLY A 154 -4.98 -18.22 13.75
N VAL A 155 -6.15 -18.56 13.24
CA VAL A 155 -7.27 -17.63 13.03
C VAL A 155 -8.54 -18.28 13.54
N GLU A 156 -9.27 -17.57 14.39
CA GLU A 156 -10.56 -18.01 14.91
C GLU A 156 -11.64 -17.01 14.50
N LYS A 157 -12.71 -17.48 13.85
CA LYS A 157 -13.88 -16.68 13.55
C LYS A 157 -14.67 -16.43 14.83
N VAL A 158 -14.83 -15.16 15.19
CA VAL A 158 -15.64 -14.76 16.34
C VAL A 158 -17.10 -14.56 15.90
N ASP A 159 -17.29 -13.81 14.79
CA ASP A 159 -18.58 -13.59 14.15
C ASP A 159 -18.40 -13.24 12.66
N ASP A 160 -19.42 -12.70 11.99
CA ASP A 160 -19.37 -12.40 10.56
C ASP A 160 -18.57 -11.15 10.21
N THR A 161 -18.08 -10.41 11.22
CA THR A 161 -17.24 -9.21 11.04
C THR A 161 -15.90 -9.32 11.77
N THR A 162 -15.74 -10.26 12.70
CA THR A 162 -14.65 -10.28 13.67
C THR A 162 -13.89 -11.59 13.67
N VAL A 163 -12.58 -11.51 13.71
CA VAL A 163 -11.66 -12.66 13.90
C VAL A 163 -10.65 -12.38 15.02
N ASP A 164 -10.21 -13.46 15.65
CA ASP A 164 -9.06 -13.47 16.54
C ASP A 164 -7.86 -14.12 15.82
N PHE A 165 -6.81 -13.34 15.63
CA PHE A 165 -5.53 -13.84 15.14
C PHE A 165 -4.64 -14.21 16.31
N GLN A 166 -4.28 -15.48 16.44
CA GLN A 166 -3.25 -15.94 17.38
C GLN A 166 -1.88 -15.58 16.80
N VAL A 167 -1.07 -14.90 17.60
CA VAL A 167 0.22 -14.35 17.15
C VAL A 167 1.36 -14.90 17.99
N ALA A 168 2.39 -15.39 17.31
CA ALA A 168 3.57 -15.93 17.98
C ALA A 168 4.36 -14.85 18.73
N ASP A 169 4.90 -15.21 19.90
CA ASP A 169 5.91 -14.44 20.62
C ASP A 169 5.54 -12.98 20.92
N GLY A 170 4.25 -12.66 21.10
CA GLY A 170 3.81 -11.30 21.36
C GLY A 170 4.01 -10.33 20.17
N ALA A 171 4.09 -10.84 18.95
CA ALA A 171 4.39 -10.07 17.74
C ALA A 171 3.20 -9.24 17.22
N ALA A 172 2.13 -9.03 17.99
CA ALA A 172 0.94 -8.29 17.56
C ALA A 172 1.30 -6.88 17.05
N TYR A 173 2.11 -6.13 17.77
CA TYR A 173 2.55 -4.78 17.38
C TYR A 173 3.35 -4.79 16.08
N PHE A 174 4.23 -5.79 15.89
CA PHE A 174 4.98 -5.94 14.65
C PHE A 174 4.04 -6.28 13.47
N THR A 175 3.10 -7.19 13.67
CA THR A 175 2.12 -7.59 12.64
C THR A 175 1.28 -6.40 12.19
N LEU A 176 0.73 -5.63 13.12
CA LEU A 176 -0.05 -4.44 12.81
C LEU A 176 0.82 -3.33 12.19
N GLY A 177 1.96 -3.01 12.80
CA GLY A 177 2.78 -1.86 12.42
C GLY A 177 3.52 -2.01 11.09
N ASN A 178 3.86 -3.23 10.67
CA ASN A 178 4.66 -3.47 9.48
C ASN A 178 3.96 -4.28 8.40
N SER A 179 3.13 -5.24 8.77
CA SER A 179 2.59 -6.21 7.81
C SER A 179 1.22 -5.84 7.29
N ALA A 180 0.34 -5.32 8.12
CA ALA A 180 -1.08 -5.12 7.80
C ALA A 180 -1.34 -4.20 6.59
N VAL A 181 -0.45 -3.24 6.30
CA VAL A 181 -0.53 -2.38 5.10
C VAL A 181 -0.11 -3.09 3.81
N PHE A 182 0.56 -4.24 3.91
CA PHE A 182 1.00 -5.03 2.76
C PHE A 182 0.15 -6.27 2.52
N VAL A 183 -0.78 -6.57 3.44
CA VAL A 183 -1.71 -7.69 3.27
C VAL A 183 -2.75 -7.30 2.25
N ARG A 184 -2.78 -8.04 1.16
CA ARG A 184 -3.81 -7.96 0.13
C ARG A 184 -4.85 -9.02 0.38
N MET A 185 -6.09 -8.67 0.13
CA MET A 185 -7.17 -9.64 0.22
C MET A 185 -7.25 -10.47 -1.04
N TYR A 186 -7.57 -11.74 -0.86
CA TYR A 186 -7.76 -12.70 -1.94
C TYR A 186 -9.19 -13.25 -1.87
N PRO A 187 -9.98 -13.16 -2.98
CA PRO A 187 -11.32 -13.70 -3.02
C PRO A 187 -11.28 -15.23 -2.93
N LYS A 188 -11.89 -15.76 -1.88
CA LYS A 188 -11.91 -17.21 -1.63
C LYS A 188 -12.53 -17.96 -2.80
N HIS A 189 -13.63 -17.47 -3.36
CA HIS A 189 -14.35 -18.10 -4.45
C HIS A 189 -13.54 -18.29 -5.73
N ILE A 190 -12.47 -17.50 -5.92
CA ILE A 190 -11.54 -17.63 -7.05
C ILE A 190 -10.33 -18.51 -6.67
N TRP A 191 -9.71 -18.21 -5.53
CA TRP A 191 -8.39 -18.72 -5.21
C TRP A 191 -8.40 -20.07 -4.47
N GLU A 192 -9.53 -20.50 -3.90
CA GLU A 192 -9.59 -21.75 -3.10
C GLU A 192 -9.21 -22.98 -3.93
N GLY A 193 -9.65 -23.03 -5.21
CA GLY A 193 -9.39 -24.14 -6.13
C GLY A 193 -8.04 -24.10 -6.85
N ILE A 194 -7.23 -23.05 -6.66
CA ILE A 194 -5.97 -22.89 -7.38
C ILE A 194 -4.85 -23.70 -6.70
N GLU A 195 -4.28 -24.67 -7.44
CA GLU A 195 -3.22 -25.55 -6.93
C GLU A 195 -1.89 -24.79 -6.79
N ASP A 196 -1.52 -24.01 -7.81
CA ASP A 196 -0.32 -23.14 -7.81
C ASP A 196 -0.73 -21.65 -7.86
N PRO A 197 -1.04 -21.03 -6.73
CA PRO A 197 -1.44 -19.63 -6.70
C PRO A 197 -0.30 -18.67 -7.07
N SER A 198 0.96 -19.05 -6.92
CA SER A 198 2.09 -18.18 -7.27
C SER A 198 2.27 -18.01 -8.78
N GLY A 199 1.85 -18.99 -9.56
CA GLY A 199 1.88 -19.00 -11.02
C GLY A 199 0.54 -18.66 -11.68
N TYR A 200 -0.51 -18.40 -10.91
CA TYR A 200 -1.84 -18.18 -11.46
C TYR A 200 -1.98 -16.81 -12.13
N THR A 201 -2.35 -16.81 -13.42
CA THR A 201 -2.49 -15.62 -14.27
C THR A 201 -3.81 -15.63 -15.08
N GLY A 202 -4.86 -16.25 -14.55
CA GLY A 202 -6.20 -16.20 -15.13
C GLY A 202 -6.74 -14.77 -15.22
N GLU A 203 -7.78 -14.55 -16.01
CA GLU A 203 -8.40 -13.22 -16.16
C GLU A 203 -8.94 -12.69 -14.82
N ASP A 204 -9.34 -13.59 -13.94
CA ASP A 204 -9.86 -13.32 -12.60
C ASP A 204 -8.75 -13.19 -11.52
N ALA A 205 -7.48 -13.46 -11.88
CA ALA A 205 -6.35 -13.36 -10.95
C ALA A 205 -6.06 -11.94 -10.44
N VAL A 206 -6.71 -10.93 -11.02
CA VAL A 206 -6.59 -9.50 -10.66
C VAL A 206 -7.83 -8.95 -9.97
N ILE A 207 -8.86 -9.77 -9.76
CA ILE A 207 -10.07 -9.36 -9.05
C ILE A 207 -9.73 -9.06 -7.60
N GLY A 208 -9.88 -7.81 -7.22
CA GLY A 208 -9.68 -7.28 -5.90
C GLY A 208 -10.94 -6.66 -5.34
N CYS A 209 -10.84 -6.10 -4.14
CA CYS A 209 -11.91 -5.32 -3.50
C CYS A 209 -11.43 -3.91 -3.13
N GLY A 210 -10.45 -3.39 -3.84
CA GLY A 210 -9.90 -2.05 -3.65
C GLY A 210 -10.69 -0.96 -4.38
N PRO A 211 -10.25 0.31 -4.26
CA PRO A 211 -10.96 1.46 -4.80
C PRO A 211 -10.97 1.57 -6.33
N TYR A 212 -10.09 0.87 -7.01
CA TYR A 212 -9.98 0.90 -8.47
C TYR A 212 -9.95 -0.50 -9.05
N LYS A 213 -10.66 -0.69 -10.15
CA LYS A 213 -10.72 -1.94 -10.91
C LYS A 213 -9.77 -1.84 -12.11
N LEU A 214 -8.93 -2.85 -12.31
CA LEU A 214 -8.14 -2.99 -13.52
C LEU A 214 -9.07 -3.43 -14.68
N VAL A 215 -9.22 -2.59 -15.69
CA VAL A 215 -10.14 -2.83 -16.81
C VAL A 215 -9.42 -3.22 -18.09
N GLN A 216 -8.17 -2.77 -18.28
CA GLN A 216 -7.39 -3.09 -19.46
C GLN A 216 -5.90 -3.15 -19.15
N VAL A 217 -5.21 -4.04 -19.83
CA VAL A 217 -3.74 -4.05 -19.94
C VAL A 217 -3.38 -4.15 -21.42
N ASP A 218 -2.52 -3.25 -21.84
CA ASP A 218 -1.90 -3.26 -23.15
C ASP A 218 -0.41 -3.52 -22.97
N GLU A 219 0.00 -4.75 -23.29
CA GLU A 219 1.40 -5.17 -23.15
C GLU A 219 2.29 -4.57 -24.24
N GLU A 220 1.74 -4.25 -25.42
CA GLU A 220 2.49 -3.61 -26.49
C GLU A 220 2.75 -2.13 -26.18
N ALA A 221 1.73 -1.42 -25.73
CA ALA A 221 1.84 -0.04 -25.28
C ALA A 221 2.43 0.11 -23.87
N GLN A 222 2.61 -1.01 -23.14
CA GLN A 222 3.09 -1.03 -21.77
C GLN A 222 2.24 -0.17 -20.83
N THR A 223 0.91 -0.25 -20.97
CA THR A 223 -0.06 0.51 -20.18
C THR A 223 -1.05 -0.36 -19.43
N MET A 224 -1.52 0.13 -18.30
CA MET A 224 -2.63 -0.43 -17.53
C MET A 224 -3.66 0.65 -17.30
N HIS A 225 -4.92 0.32 -17.52
CA HIS A 225 -6.03 1.23 -17.27
C HIS A 225 -6.86 0.73 -16.09
N TYR A 226 -7.10 1.64 -15.15
CA TYR A 226 -7.91 1.39 -13.96
C TYR A 226 -9.08 2.35 -13.95
N GLU A 227 -10.22 1.90 -13.44
CA GLU A 227 -11.40 2.71 -13.22
C GLU A 227 -11.80 2.70 -11.76
N ALA A 228 -12.26 3.85 -11.26
CA ALA A 228 -12.82 3.94 -9.92
C ALA A 228 -14.08 3.05 -9.80
N VAL A 229 -14.21 2.30 -8.71
CA VAL A 229 -15.38 1.44 -8.46
C VAL A 229 -16.68 2.23 -8.23
N GLY A 230 -16.57 3.54 -8.01
CA GLY A 230 -17.69 4.44 -7.79
C GLY A 230 -17.21 5.85 -7.43
N GLU A 231 -18.10 6.65 -6.87
CA GLU A 231 -17.75 7.99 -6.37
C GLU A 231 -17.05 7.96 -5.01
N THR A 232 -17.30 6.91 -4.25
CA THR A 232 -16.74 6.71 -2.92
C THR A 232 -16.28 5.27 -2.73
N TYR A 233 -15.29 5.08 -1.88
CA TYR A 233 -14.85 3.79 -1.37
C TYR A 233 -14.69 3.87 0.14
N MET A 234 -15.37 3.03 0.89
CA MET A 234 -15.37 3.03 2.37
C MET A 234 -15.63 4.43 2.96
N GLY A 235 -16.62 5.15 2.41
CA GLY A 235 -16.98 6.49 2.85
C GLY A 235 -16.00 7.61 2.46
N ARG A 236 -14.92 7.29 1.73
CA ARG A 236 -13.94 8.28 1.23
C ARG A 236 -14.25 8.60 -0.23
N ALA A 237 -14.25 9.88 -0.58
CA ALA A 237 -14.41 10.30 -1.98
C ALA A 237 -13.24 9.80 -2.84
N LEU A 238 -13.56 9.23 -4.00
CA LEU A 238 -12.57 8.92 -5.03
C LEU A 238 -12.52 10.12 -5.98
N THR A 239 -11.42 10.84 -5.95
CA THR A 239 -11.21 12.08 -6.72
C THR A 239 -10.60 11.85 -8.10
N VAL A 240 -10.09 10.66 -8.37
CA VAL A 240 -9.60 10.24 -9.69
C VAL A 240 -10.55 9.21 -10.25
N ARG A 241 -10.96 9.34 -11.53
CA ARG A 241 -11.90 8.40 -12.18
C ARG A 241 -11.19 7.26 -12.91
N SER A 242 -10.03 7.58 -13.53
CA SER A 242 -9.24 6.57 -14.25
C SER A 242 -7.74 6.92 -14.31
#